data_294d515eda62b056b63dbea301332788
#
_entry.id   294d515eda62b056b63dbea301332788
#
_cell.length_a   1.000
_cell.length_b   1.000
_cell.length_c   1.000
_cell.angle_alpha   90.00
_cell.angle_beta   90.00
_cell.angle_gamma   90.00
#
_symmetry.space_group_name_H-M   'P 1'
#
loop_
_entity.id
_entity.type
_entity.pdbx_description
1 polymer ?
#
loop_
_entity_poly.entity_id
_entity_poly.type
_entity_poly.pdbx_seq_one_letter_code
_entity_poly.pdbx_strand_id
1 'polypeptide(L)'
;LLGRATMYFQYFDEALLKYNLPLELKMISVIESSLNPNAVSPAGAIGLWQFMPGTAKLMGLDFNRVVDERRDPKKSADAAARYFVKLYSIFNDWNLALAAYNCGPNRVLSAIDAAGGEKDFWAIRKYLPRETQNYIPKLIAISYVFNYYTKHQLKPTFPELDLQITDMTSL
;
A
#
# COMPACT_ATOMS: atom_id res chain seq x y z
N LEU A 1 11.60 6.31 8.14
CA LEU A 1 10.28 5.73 7.93
C LEU A 1 9.22 6.43 8.78
N LEU A 2 9.34 6.43 10.10
CA LEU A 2 8.40 7.11 11.02
C LEU A 2 8.20 8.60 10.67
N GLY A 3 9.28 9.32 10.34
CA GLY A 3 9.19 10.73 9.92
C GLY A 3 8.44 10.93 8.60
N ARG A 4 8.55 10.01 7.64
CA ARG A 4 7.75 10.06 6.40
C ARG A 4 6.26 9.82 6.66
N ALA A 5 5.93 9.00 7.65
CA ALA A 5 4.55 8.73 8.01
C ALA A 5 3.79 10.01 8.39
N THR A 6 4.43 10.95 9.09
CA THR A 6 3.79 12.24 9.44
C THR A 6 3.43 13.09 8.22
N MET A 7 4.10 12.88 7.08
CA MET A 7 3.82 13.62 5.84
C MET A 7 2.64 13.05 5.06
N TYR A 8 2.43 11.73 5.12
CA TYR A 8 1.48 11.05 4.22
C TYR A 8 0.25 10.49 4.91
N PHE A 9 0.34 10.09 6.18
CA PHE A 9 -0.74 9.38 6.85
C PHE A 9 -2.05 10.17 6.92
N GLN A 10 -2.00 11.51 7.00
CA GLN A 10 -3.22 12.32 6.94
C GLN A 10 -4.03 12.07 5.64
N TYR A 11 -3.38 11.99 4.47
CA TYR A 11 -4.05 11.71 3.20
C TYR A 11 -4.61 10.29 3.14
N PHE A 12 -3.90 9.35 3.78
CA PHE A 12 -4.32 7.94 3.82
C PHE A 12 -5.52 7.78 4.76
N ASP A 13 -5.47 8.40 5.93
CA ASP A 13 -6.58 8.38 6.89
C ASP A 13 -7.84 9.03 6.30
N GLU A 14 -7.73 10.19 5.64
CA GLU A 14 -8.83 10.83 4.93
C GLU A 14 -9.46 9.89 3.88
N ALA A 15 -8.63 9.25 3.06
CA ALA A 15 -9.11 8.33 2.03
C ALA A 15 -9.77 7.08 2.62
N LEU A 16 -9.17 6.47 3.65
CA LEU A 16 -9.72 5.28 4.29
C LEU A 16 -11.04 5.57 5.01
N LEU A 17 -11.11 6.67 5.75
CA LEU A 17 -12.34 7.10 6.43
C LEU A 17 -13.48 7.39 5.45
N LYS A 18 -13.19 7.99 4.31
CA LYS A 18 -14.19 8.26 3.25
C LYS A 18 -14.94 7.00 2.80
N TYR A 19 -14.28 5.85 2.83
CA TYR A 19 -14.84 4.56 2.41
C TYR A 19 -15.14 3.61 3.57
N ASN A 20 -15.15 4.10 4.82
CA ASN A 20 -15.37 3.31 6.05
C ASN A 20 -14.43 2.10 6.16
N LEU A 21 -13.16 2.30 5.86
CA LEU A 21 -12.13 1.27 5.89
C LEU A 21 -11.29 1.32 7.17
N PRO A 22 -10.72 0.18 7.63
CA PRO A 22 -9.77 0.16 8.73
C PRO A 22 -8.56 1.04 8.46
N LEU A 23 -8.17 1.88 9.43
CA LEU A 23 -7.05 2.80 9.29
C LEU A 23 -5.69 2.06 9.22
N GLU A 24 -5.64 0.84 9.72
CA GLU A 24 -4.44 -0.02 9.66
C GLU A 24 -4.00 -0.33 8.23
N LEU A 25 -4.91 -0.23 7.25
CA LEU A 25 -4.59 -0.44 5.82
C LEU A 25 -3.54 0.53 5.30
N LYS A 26 -3.34 1.69 5.93
CA LYS A 26 -2.25 2.61 5.58
C LYS A 26 -0.86 1.98 5.72
N MET A 27 -0.70 0.95 6.56
CA MET A 27 0.56 0.22 6.71
C MET A 27 0.98 -0.54 5.44
N ILE A 28 0.05 -0.75 4.51
CA ILE A 28 0.34 -1.34 3.20
C ILE A 28 1.34 -0.46 2.44
N SER A 29 1.15 0.86 2.42
CA SER A 29 2.07 1.79 1.75
C SER A 29 3.49 1.75 2.35
N VAL A 30 3.60 1.43 3.64
CA VAL A 30 4.89 1.25 4.31
C VAL A 30 5.59 0.00 3.78
N ILE A 31 4.85 -1.11 3.60
CA ILE A 31 5.38 -2.38 3.07
C ILE A 31 5.77 -2.21 1.60
N GLU A 32 4.94 -1.54 0.81
CA GLU A 32 5.07 -1.44 -0.64
C GLU A 32 6.25 -0.55 -1.06
N SER A 33 6.40 0.60 -0.42
CA SER A 33 7.35 1.62 -0.88
C SER A 33 8.26 2.21 0.20
N SER A 34 8.11 1.80 1.46
CA SER A 34 8.70 2.51 2.60
C SER A 34 8.31 4.00 2.62
N LEU A 35 7.08 4.30 2.18
CA LEU A 35 6.55 5.66 2.04
C LEU A 35 7.38 6.53 1.07
N ASN A 36 7.88 5.95 -0.01
CA ASN A 36 8.58 6.66 -1.08
C ASN A 36 7.64 6.86 -2.28
N PRO A 37 7.19 8.10 -2.59
CA PRO A 37 6.30 8.37 -3.72
C PRO A 37 6.97 8.11 -5.08
N ASN A 38 8.30 8.08 -5.10
CA ASN A 38 9.09 7.86 -6.30
C ASN A 38 9.54 6.40 -6.48
N ALA A 39 9.10 5.49 -5.60
CA ALA A 39 9.45 4.08 -5.72
C ALA A 39 8.97 3.49 -7.05
N VAL A 40 9.85 2.72 -7.68
CA VAL A 40 9.58 1.96 -8.91
C VAL A 40 10.09 0.54 -8.70
N SER A 41 9.20 -0.45 -8.83
CA SER A 41 9.60 -1.85 -8.75
C SER A 41 10.15 -2.36 -10.09
N PRO A 42 10.94 -3.44 -10.10
CA PRO A 42 11.37 -4.09 -11.34
C PRO A 42 10.21 -4.53 -12.24
N ALA A 43 9.05 -4.81 -11.67
CA ALA A 43 7.83 -5.19 -12.40
C ALA A 43 7.03 -3.99 -12.92
N GLY A 44 7.45 -2.74 -12.65
CA GLY A 44 6.79 -1.52 -13.11
C GLY A 44 5.68 -1.01 -12.20
N ALA A 45 5.59 -1.49 -10.96
CA ALA A 45 4.74 -0.88 -9.94
C ALA A 45 5.35 0.46 -9.50
N ILE A 46 4.52 1.48 -9.27
CA ILE A 46 4.97 2.84 -8.98
C ILE A 46 4.22 3.45 -7.80
N GLY A 47 4.95 4.29 -7.04
CA GLY A 47 4.42 5.19 -6.04
C GLY A 47 4.27 4.60 -4.65
N LEU A 48 3.61 5.34 -3.76
CA LEU A 48 3.41 5.00 -2.36
C LEU A 48 2.72 3.65 -2.17
N TRP A 49 1.78 3.32 -3.05
CA TRP A 49 0.92 2.15 -3.02
C TRP A 49 1.31 1.07 -4.03
N GLN A 50 2.41 1.28 -4.76
CA GLN A 50 2.96 0.36 -5.76
C GLN A 50 1.91 -0.14 -6.77
N PHE A 51 1.17 0.81 -7.37
CA PHE A 51 0.20 0.47 -8.39
C PHE A 51 0.87 -0.03 -9.67
N MET A 52 0.48 -1.24 -10.08
CA MET A 52 0.75 -1.73 -11.44
C MET A 52 -0.08 -0.94 -12.45
N PRO A 53 0.42 -0.76 -13.70
CA PRO A 53 -0.28 0.04 -14.72
C PRO A 53 -1.75 -0.38 -14.95
N GLY A 54 -2.02 -1.68 -14.98
CA GLY A 54 -3.39 -2.19 -15.17
C GLY A 54 -4.33 -1.84 -14.02
N THR A 55 -3.87 -1.99 -12.78
CA THR A 55 -4.65 -1.65 -11.59
C THR A 55 -4.83 -0.14 -11.46
N ALA A 56 -3.80 0.66 -11.79
CA ALA A 56 -3.89 2.11 -11.80
C ALA A 56 -5.00 2.60 -12.74
N LYS A 57 -5.02 2.11 -13.98
CA LYS A 57 -6.10 2.42 -14.94
C LYS A 57 -7.47 1.98 -14.44
N LEU A 58 -7.57 0.78 -13.89
CA LEU A 58 -8.82 0.26 -13.33
C LEU A 58 -9.35 1.16 -12.20
N MET A 59 -8.45 1.75 -11.44
CA MET A 59 -8.76 2.68 -10.33
C MET A 59 -8.81 4.16 -10.79
N GLY A 60 -8.75 4.45 -12.09
CA GLY A 60 -8.92 5.78 -12.65
C GLY A 60 -7.75 6.72 -12.36
N LEU A 61 -6.54 6.19 -12.18
CA LEU A 61 -5.33 7.01 -12.10
C LEU A 61 -4.78 7.27 -13.50
N ASP A 62 -4.54 8.53 -13.81
CA ASP A 62 -3.90 8.96 -15.05
C ASP A 62 -2.38 8.88 -14.93
N PHE A 63 -1.76 8.35 -15.98
CA PHE A 63 -0.30 8.37 -16.10
C PHE A 63 0.14 8.37 -17.55
N ASN A 64 1.11 9.22 -17.84
CA ASN A 64 1.73 9.40 -19.14
C ASN A 64 3.20 9.82 -18.98
N ARG A 65 3.82 10.38 -20.02
CA ARG A 65 5.22 10.81 -19.96
C ARG A 65 5.45 12.08 -19.11
N VAL A 66 4.40 12.85 -18.83
CA VAL A 66 4.49 14.13 -18.12
C VAL A 66 3.95 14.02 -16.69
N VAL A 67 2.85 13.29 -16.51
CA VAL A 67 2.15 13.16 -15.22
C VAL A 67 2.01 11.68 -14.88
N ASP A 68 2.21 11.35 -13.60
CA ASP A 68 1.96 10.01 -13.09
C ASP A 68 1.28 10.11 -11.71
N GLU A 69 -0.05 10.00 -11.70
CA GLU A 69 -0.87 10.13 -10.49
C GLU A 69 -0.68 8.99 -9.48
N ARG A 70 0.01 7.89 -9.85
CA ARG A 70 0.44 6.86 -8.90
C ARG A 70 1.42 7.41 -7.86
N ARG A 71 2.10 8.54 -8.18
CA ARG A 71 3.04 9.23 -7.31
C ARG A 71 2.37 10.30 -6.44
N ASP A 72 1.17 10.74 -6.81
CA ASP A 72 0.40 11.72 -6.05
C ASP A 72 -0.13 11.08 -4.76
N PRO A 73 0.22 11.61 -3.57
CA PRO A 73 -0.18 10.99 -2.30
C PRO A 73 -1.68 10.91 -2.09
N LYS A 74 -2.41 11.95 -2.50
CA LYS A 74 -3.86 12.05 -2.27
C LYS A 74 -4.64 11.21 -3.28
N LYS A 75 -4.31 11.33 -4.57
CA LYS A 75 -4.98 10.57 -5.63
C LYS A 75 -4.73 9.08 -5.51
N SER A 76 -3.47 8.68 -5.25
CA SER A 76 -3.13 7.27 -5.08
C SER A 76 -3.72 6.66 -3.81
N ALA A 77 -3.88 7.44 -2.72
CA ALA A 77 -4.55 6.96 -1.51
C ALA A 77 -6.06 6.72 -1.75
N ASP A 78 -6.76 7.63 -2.43
CA ASP A 78 -8.17 7.43 -2.80
C ASP A 78 -8.34 6.20 -3.71
N ALA A 79 -7.45 6.03 -4.68
CA ALA A 79 -7.45 4.85 -5.56
C ALA A 79 -7.19 3.55 -4.78
N ALA A 80 -6.27 3.56 -3.81
CA ALA A 80 -5.98 2.41 -2.96
C ALA A 80 -7.19 2.04 -2.08
N ALA A 81 -7.84 3.03 -1.48
CA ALA A 81 -9.05 2.83 -0.69
C ALA A 81 -10.17 2.17 -1.54
N ARG A 82 -10.44 2.68 -2.74
CA ARG A 82 -11.40 2.06 -3.67
C ARG A 82 -11.01 0.64 -4.07
N TYR A 83 -9.72 0.38 -4.24
CA TYR A 83 -9.25 -0.96 -4.56
C TYR A 83 -9.42 -1.92 -3.38
N PHE A 84 -9.19 -1.49 -2.14
CA PHE A 84 -9.48 -2.28 -0.94
C PHE A 84 -10.98 -2.62 -0.82
N VAL A 85 -11.88 -1.66 -1.06
CA VAL A 85 -13.33 -1.94 -1.12
C VAL A 85 -13.63 -3.04 -2.12
N LYS A 86 -13.07 -2.94 -3.33
CA LYS A 86 -13.26 -3.94 -4.38
C LYS A 86 -12.73 -5.32 -3.97
N LEU A 87 -11.54 -5.41 -3.40
CA LEU A 87 -10.95 -6.67 -2.97
C LEU A 87 -11.72 -7.29 -1.81
N TYR A 88 -12.12 -6.47 -0.83
CA TYR A 88 -12.94 -6.95 0.27
C TYR A 88 -14.30 -7.46 -0.19
N SER A 89 -14.93 -6.84 -1.17
CA SER A 89 -16.20 -7.31 -1.73
C SER A 89 -16.11 -8.69 -2.41
N ILE A 90 -14.91 -9.10 -2.86
CA ILE A 90 -14.68 -10.42 -3.47
C ILE A 90 -14.52 -11.50 -2.39
N PHE A 91 -13.76 -11.20 -1.34
CA PHE A 91 -13.30 -12.21 -0.39
C PHE A 91 -14.06 -12.19 0.94
N ASN A 92 -14.63 -11.04 1.32
CA ASN A 92 -15.26 -10.77 2.63
C ASN A 92 -14.35 -11.16 3.82
N ASP A 93 -13.03 -11.08 3.59
CA ASP A 93 -11.96 -11.37 4.55
C ASP A 93 -10.76 -10.47 4.25
N TRP A 94 -10.25 -9.79 5.29
CA TRP A 94 -9.14 -8.84 5.11
C TRP A 94 -7.82 -9.51 4.76
N ASN A 95 -7.51 -10.67 5.33
CA ASN A 95 -6.25 -11.34 5.03
C ASN A 95 -6.20 -11.81 3.57
N LEU A 96 -7.34 -12.32 3.05
CA LEU A 96 -7.47 -12.70 1.66
C LEU A 96 -7.46 -11.48 0.72
N ALA A 97 -8.15 -10.40 1.09
CA ALA A 97 -8.15 -9.15 0.33
C ALA A 97 -6.75 -8.55 0.23
N LEU A 98 -5.98 -8.57 1.31
CA LEU A 98 -4.61 -8.08 1.35
C LEU A 98 -3.63 -9.00 0.60
N ALA A 99 -3.82 -10.31 0.67
CA ALA A 99 -3.08 -11.24 -0.19
C ALA A 99 -3.36 -10.95 -1.68
N ALA A 100 -4.64 -10.66 -2.01
CA ALA A 100 -5.04 -10.30 -3.37
C ALA A 100 -4.51 -8.92 -3.81
N TYR A 101 -4.33 -7.98 -2.89
CA TYR A 101 -3.65 -6.72 -3.19
C TYR A 101 -2.22 -6.99 -3.70
N ASN A 102 -1.49 -7.86 -3.03
CA ASN A 102 -0.10 -8.19 -3.36
C ASN A 102 0.03 -9.04 -4.64
N CYS A 103 -0.72 -10.14 -4.77
CA CYS A 103 -0.52 -11.07 -5.89
C CYS A 103 -1.62 -11.08 -6.95
N GLY A 104 -2.68 -10.31 -6.74
CA GLY A 104 -3.87 -10.27 -7.59
C GLY A 104 -4.95 -11.28 -7.16
N PRO A 105 -6.25 -10.93 -7.36
CA PRO A 105 -7.37 -11.73 -6.88
C PRO A 105 -7.42 -13.15 -7.50
N ASN A 106 -7.07 -13.29 -8.76
CA ASN A 106 -7.12 -14.60 -9.42
C ASN A 106 -6.17 -15.62 -8.79
N ARG A 107 -4.98 -15.20 -8.33
CA ARG A 107 -4.04 -16.10 -7.64
C ARG A 107 -4.56 -16.54 -6.29
N VAL A 108 -5.26 -15.66 -5.58
CA VAL A 108 -5.90 -16.03 -4.31
C VAL A 108 -7.06 -17.00 -4.55
N LEU A 109 -7.90 -16.77 -5.55
CA LEU A 109 -8.96 -17.71 -5.92
C LEU A 109 -8.40 -19.08 -6.30
N SER A 110 -7.36 -19.13 -7.13
CA SER A 110 -6.69 -20.40 -7.47
C SER A 110 -6.10 -21.11 -6.24
N ALA A 111 -5.58 -20.35 -5.27
CA ALA A 111 -5.06 -20.92 -4.01
C ALA A 111 -6.18 -21.47 -3.12
N ILE A 112 -7.34 -20.83 -3.09
CA ILE A 112 -8.55 -21.32 -2.41
C ILE A 112 -9.00 -22.64 -3.05
N ASP A 113 -9.09 -22.70 -4.38
CA ASP A 113 -9.45 -23.92 -5.10
C ASP A 113 -8.47 -25.06 -4.82
N ALA A 114 -7.16 -24.79 -4.85
CA ALA A 114 -6.12 -25.74 -4.54
C ALA A 114 -6.15 -26.24 -3.07
N ALA A 115 -6.72 -25.45 -2.18
CA ALA A 115 -6.92 -25.80 -0.77
C ALA A 115 -8.28 -26.50 -0.50
N GLY A 116 -9.01 -26.90 -1.56
CA GLY A 116 -10.31 -27.55 -1.40
C GLY A 116 -11.46 -26.60 -1.04
N GLY A 117 -11.32 -25.32 -1.36
CA GLY A 117 -12.34 -24.29 -1.10
C GLY A 117 -12.19 -23.56 0.23
N GLU A 118 -11.15 -23.82 1.00
CA GLU A 118 -10.88 -23.15 2.28
C GLU A 118 -10.61 -21.65 2.07
N LYS A 119 -11.42 -20.81 2.73
CA LYS A 119 -11.34 -19.33 2.67
C LYS A 119 -10.66 -18.76 3.90
N ASP A 120 -9.47 -19.25 4.21
CA ASP A 120 -8.61 -18.77 5.28
C ASP A 120 -7.18 -18.59 4.75
N PHE A 121 -6.58 -17.43 5.01
CA PHE A 121 -5.23 -17.10 4.51
C PHE A 121 -4.19 -18.15 4.95
N TRP A 122 -4.25 -18.61 6.20
CA TRP A 122 -3.25 -19.52 6.74
C TRP A 122 -3.36 -20.92 6.12
N ALA A 123 -4.59 -21.34 5.80
CA ALA A 123 -4.85 -22.61 5.11
C ALA A 123 -4.35 -22.59 3.67
N ILE A 124 -4.59 -21.48 2.93
CA ILE A 124 -4.19 -21.36 1.52
C ILE A 124 -2.74 -20.90 1.34
N ARG A 125 -2.07 -20.44 2.41
CA ARG A 125 -0.76 -19.77 2.37
C ARG A 125 0.28 -20.53 1.54
N LYS A 126 0.37 -21.84 1.68
CA LYS A 126 1.33 -22.68 0.96
C LYS A 126 1.15 -22.70 -0.56
N TYR A 127 -0.04 -22.34 -1.05
CA TYR A 127 -0.36 -22.27 -2.47
C TYR A 127 -0.15 -20.88 -3.07
N LEU A 128 0.11 -19.86 -2.23
CA LEU A 128 0.38 -18.50 -2.67
C LEU A 128 1.86 -18.31 -3.06
N PRO A 129 2.17 -17.29 -3.88
CA PRO A 129 3.56 -16.90 -4.14
C PRO A 129 4.33 -16.64 -2.84
N ARG A 130 5.63 -16.98 -2.80
CA ARG A 130 6.46 -16.85 -1.59
C ARG A 130 6.45 -15.44 -0.97
N GLU A 131 6.39 -14.42 -1.80
CA GLU A 131 6.25 -13.04 -1.33
C GLU A 131 4.94 -12.84 -0.59
N THR A 132 3.83 -13.29 -1.17
CA THR A 132 2.48 -13.17 -0.60
C THR A 132 2.33 -13.99 0.69
N GLN A 133 2.98 -15.15 0.79
CA GLN A 133 3.02 -15.95 2.02
C GLN A 133 3.55 -15.16 3.24
N ASN A 134 4.38 -14.15 3.00
CA ASN A 134 4.98 -13.33 4.04
C ASN A 134 4.32 -11.95 4.18
N TYR A 135 3.31 -11.65 3.36
CA TYR A 135 2.71 -10.32 3.30
C TYR A 135 1.95 -9.96 4.58
N ILE A 136 1.06 -10.84 5.04
CA ILE A 136 0.32 -10.66 6.30
C ILE A 136 1.26 -10.66 7.52
N PRO A 137 2.23 -11.59 7.68
CA PRO A 137 3.24 -11.49 8.72
C PRO A 137 4.02 -10.16 8.74
N LYS A 138 4.40 -9.64 7.57
CA LYS A 138 5.06 -8.32 7.47
C LYS A 138 4.14 -7.19 7.93
N LEU A 139 2.84 -7.24 7.55
CA LEU A 139 1.86 -6.24 7.97
C LEU A 139 1.72 -6.20 9.50
N ILE A 140 1.60 -7.37 10.12
CA ILE A 140 1.53 -7.48 11.59
C ILE A 140 2.78 -6.89 12.23
N ALA A 141 3.97 -7.25 11.71
CA ALA A 141 5.24 -6.77 12.25
C ALA A 141 5.40 -5.26 12.13
N ILE A 142 5.07 -4.67 10.97
CA ILE A 142 5.19 -3.22 10.77
C ILE A 142 4.16 -2.45 11.58
N SER A 143 2.94 -2.95 11.70
CA SER A 143 1.89 -2.36 12.54
C SER A 143 2.32 -2.35 14.02
N TYR A 144 2.94 -3.43 14.49
CA TYR A 144 3.51 -3.49 15.83
C TYR A 144 4.58 -2.42 16.04
N VAL A 145 5.52 -2.28 15.09
CA VAL A 145 6.58 -1.25 15.19
C VAL A 145 5.98 0.16 15.24
N PHE A 146 5.01 0.47 14.40
CA PHE A 146 4.36 1.79 14.38
C PHE A 146 3.54 2.08 15.62
N ASN A 147 2.93 1.08 16.24
CA ASN A 147 2.15 1.25 17.48
C ASN A 147 3.03 1.35 18.73
N TYR A 148 4.22 0.77 18.69
CA TYR A 148 5.08 0.64 19.88
C TYR A 148 6.48 1.23 19.71
N TYR A 149 6.72 2.07 18.69
CA TYR A 149 8.05 2.62 18.40
C TYR A 149 8.66 3.37 19.59
N THR A 150 7.85 4.05 20.42
CA THR A 150 8.32 4.74 21.62
C THR A 150 8.80 3.76 22.68
N LYS A 151 8.12 2.60 22.85
CA LYS A 151 8.56 1.54 23.78
C LYS A 151 9.90 0.94 23.37
N HIS A 152 10.21 0.95 22.07
CA HIS A 152 11.48 0.50 21.51
C HIS A 152 12.50 1.62 21.38
N GLN A 153 12.28 2.78 21.99
CA GLN A 153 13.15 3.96 21.97
C GLN A 153 13.48 4.45 20.54
N LEU A 154 12.65 4.11 19.56
CA LEU A 154 12.79 4.61 18.20
C LEU A 154 12.31 6.06 18.15
N LYS A 155 13.09 6.92 17.51
CA LYS A 155 12.75 8.33 17.31
C LYS A 155 12.45 8.60 15.83
N PRO A 156 11.34 9.29 15.51
CA PRO A 156 11.11 9.75 14.14
C PRO A 156 12.24 10.70 13.71
N THR A 157 12.88 10.36 12.60
CA THR A 157 13.82 11.27 11.93
C THR A 157 13.09 11.85 10.74
N PHE A 158 12.94 13.16 10.70
CA PHE A 158 12.32 13.83 9.56
C PHE A 158 13.32 13.85 8.40
N PRO A 159 12.89 13.55 7.15
CA PRO A 159 13.73 13.78 6.00
C PRO A 159 14.07 15.28 5.95
N GLU A 160 15.34 15.59 5.72
CA GLU A 160 15.72 16.95 5.37
C GLU A 160 14.94 17.31 4.09
N LEU A 161 14.05 18.28 4.20
CA LEU A 161 13.44 18.93 3.04
C LEU A 161 14.59 19.74 2.43
N ASP A 162 15.19 19.22 1.37
CA ASP A 162 16.09 19.97 0.51
C ASP A 162 15.22 21.00 -0.25
N LEU A 163 14.82 22.04 0.49
CA LEU A 163 14.23 23.24 -0.08
C LEU A 163 15.38 23.99 -0.78
N GLN A 164 15.75 23.52 -1.97
CA GLN A 164 16.44 24.39 -2.92
C GLN A 164 15.45 25.51 -3.26
N ILE A 165 15.44 26.53 -2.43
CA ILE A 165 14.86 27.82 -2.78
C ILE A 165 15.76 28.33 -3.93
N THR A 166 15.35 28.04 -5.13
CA THR A 166 15.91 28.72 -6.30
C THR A 166 15.50 30.17 -6.16
N ASP A 167 16.46 30.98 -5.83
CA ASP A 167 16.31 32.45 -5.70
C ASP A 167 15.80 32.97 -7.05
N MET A 168 14.50 33.26 -7.14
CA MET A 168 13.86 33.84 -8.33
C MET A 168 14.08 35.34 -8.44
N THR A 169 15.18 35.87 -7.92
CA THR A 169 15.52 37.31 -7.99
C THR A 169 16.45 37.69 -9.16
N SER A 170 16.52 36.84 -10.20
CA SER A 170 17.24 37.18 -11.43
C SER A 170 16.42 36.93 -12.70
N LEU A 171 15.38 37.77 -12.88
CA LEU A 171 14.77 38.05 -14.19
C LEU A 171 14.60 39.55 -14.33
#